data_7fda9d7a35571fb2f444d3ee75805806
#
_entry.id   7fda9d7a35571fb2f444d3ee75805806
#
_cell.length_a   1.000
_cell.length_b   1.000
_cell.length_c   1.000
_cell.angle_alpha   90.00
_cell.angle_beta   90.00
_cell.angle_gamma   90.00
#
_symmetry.space_group_name_H-M   'P 1'
#
loop_
_entity.id
_entity.type
_entity.pdbx_description
1 polymer ?
#
loop_
_entity_poly.entity_id
_entity_poly.type
_entity_poly.pdbx_seq_one_letter_code
_entity_poly.pdbx_strand_id
1 'polypeptide(L)'
;MKTIAFTNQKGGVGKTTSAVTLAAAAAERGTDVLVVDLDAQGSSTELFLGRDPEGVGLSDVLAGDGRWADAVATGREPGALGEGSGRIDVLPATEGLTLFEESLAETGDLWAVGTLVAGVRKSDRYGLCIVDCPPAIGRLSLNAVAGADLIIAPVTLSSLSMRGVVRLRQMVDAVESALGEVPRVLYLPCAVDARYSETAEFLGVLHQAFGQYPEGDVLPSVRTSSAASRSYARALTAIEYRPDGRLADDYRAVLDALVTHGTLALP
;
A
#
# COMPACT_ATOMS: atom_id res chain seq x y z
N MET A 1 -7.16 -12.95 6.86
CA MET A 1 -6.35 -11.76 6.52
C MET A 1 -6.14 -11.67 5.02
N LYS A 2 -6.40 -10.53 4.41
CA LYS A 2 -6.01 -10.21 3.02
C LYS A 2 -4.77 -9.33 3.00
N THR A 3 -3.96 -9.44 1.95
CA THR A 3 -2.74 -8.65 1.78
C THR A 3 -2.84 -7.78 0.53
N ILE A 4 -2.65 -6.47 0.68
CA ILE A 4 -2.68 -5.49 -0.41
C ILE A 4 -1.29 -4.88 -0.57
N ALA A 5 -0.68 -4.99 -1.75
CA ALA A 5 0.56 -4.28 -2.07
C ALA A 5 0.26 -2.97 -2.82
N PHE A 6 0.78 -1.86 -2.30
CA PHE A 6 0.75 -0.56 -2.98
C PHE A 6 2.03 -0.38 -3.77
N THR A 7 1.99 -0.51 -5.08
CA THR A 7 3.17 -0.42 -5.92
C THR A 7 2.94 0.41 -7.17
N ASN A 8 3.94 1.21 -7.54
CA ASN A 8 4.08 1.90 -8.82
C ASN A 8 5.52 2.41 -8.94
N GLN A 9 6.09 2.35 -10.15
CA GLN A 9 7.45 2.81 -10.44
C GLN A 9 7.70 4.30 -10.22
N LYS A 10 6.66 5.11 -10.35
CA LYS A 10 6.81 6.56 -10.28
C LYS A 10 6.81 7.02 -8.82
N GLY A 11 7.82 7.81 -8.44
CA GLY A 11 7.81 8.54 -7.17
C GLY A 11 6.71 9.59 -7.11
N GLY A 12 6.18 9.87 -5.93
CA GLY A 12 5.21 10.95 -5.71
C GLY A 12 3.80 10.72 -6.29
N VAL A 13 3.43 9.48 -6.66
CA VAL A 13 2.07 9.16 -7.14
C VAL A 13 1.07 8.90 -6.03
N GLY A 14 1.51 8.92 -4.76
CA GLY A 14 0.66 8.72 -3.60
C GLY A 14 0.64 7.30 -3.04
N LYS A 15 1.66 6.46 -3.28
CA LYS A 15 1.74 5.10 -2.73
C LYS A 15 1.59 5.11 -1.21
N THR A 16 2.55 5.67 -0.51
CA THR A 16 2.53 5.76 0.96
C THR A 16 1.28 6.44 1.49
N THR A 17 0.89 7.59 0.91
CA THR A 17 -0.34 8.29 1.32
C THR A 17 -1.56 7.39 1.22
N SER A 18 -1.66 6.63 0.13
CA SER A 18 -2.79 5.71 -0.09
C SER A 18 -2.73 4.50 0.84
N ALA A 19 -1.55 3.91 1.02
CA ALA A 19 -1.33 2.77 1.91
C ALA A 19 -1.73 3.11 3.36
N VAL A 20 -1.15 4.18 3.94
CA VAL A 20 -1.42 4.55 5.34
C VAL A 20 -2.86 5.06 5.54
N THR A 21 -3.44 5.76 4.54
CA THR A 21 -4.81 6.26 4.67
C THR A 21 -5.85 5.15 4.51
N LEU A 22 -5.61 4.17 3.63
CA LEU A 22 -6.47 2.99 3.52
C LEU A 22 -6.37 2.10 4.78
N ALA A 23 -5.17 1.98 5.37
CA ALA A 23 -4.98 1.33 6.67
C ALA A 23 -5.85 1.99 7.76
N ALA A 24 -5.80 3.33 7.83
CA ALA A 24 -6.61 4.08 8.78
C ALA A 24 -8.12 3.95 8.52
N ALA A 25 -8.55 3.93 7.25
CA ALA A 25 -9.96 3.72 6.90
C ALA A 25 -10.46 2.31 7.30
N ALA A 26 -9.62 1.28 7.16
CA ALA A 26 -9.96 -0.06 7.61
C ALA A 26 -9.97 -0.18 9.14
N ALA A 27 -9.00 0.43 9.82
CA ALA A 27 -8.94 0.47 11.28
C ALA A 27 -10.12 1.26 11.86
N GLU A 28 -10.56 2.37 11.26
CA GLU A 28 -11.75 3.13 11.65
C GLU A 28 -13.01 2.23 11.69
N ARG A 29 -13.05 1.15 10.92
CA ARG A 29 -14.14 0.15 10.89
C ARG A 29 -13.94 -1.04 11.83
N GLY A 30 -12.98 -0.97 12.73
CA GLY A 30 -12.72 -2.03 13.71
C GLY A 30 -11.76 -3.12 13.24
N THR A 31 -11.16 -2.99 12.04
CA THR A 31 -10.20 -3.97 11.53
C THR A 31 -8.81 -3.73 12.13
N ASP A 32 -8.21 -4.76 12.71
CA ASP A 32 -6.77 -4.72 13.05
C ASP A 32 -5.93 -4.84 11.77
N VAL A 33 -5.05 -3.86 11.57
CA VAL A 33 -4.25 -3.72 10.34
C VAL A 33 -2.76 -3.81 10.65
N LEU A 34 -2.03 -4.56 9.82
CA LEU A 34 -0.56 -4.51 9.77
C LEU A 34 -0.11 -3.73 8.55
N VAL A 35 0.73 -2.72 8.74
CA VAL A 35 1.44 -2.02 7.67
C VAL A 35 2.87 -2.55 7.62
N VAL A 36 3.31 -3.00 6.45
CA VAL A 36 4.68 -3.44 6.17
C VAL A 36 5.34 -2.38 5.27
N ASP A 37 6.35 -1.70 5.79
CA ASP A 37 7.05 -0.65 5.05
C ASP A 37 8.27 -1.24 4.33
N LEU A 38 8.14 -1.50 3.02
CA LEU A 38 9.22 -2.04 2.18
C LEU A 38 10.10 -0.95 1.54
N ASP A 39 9.79 0.32 1.75
CA ASP A 39 10.62 1.43 1.25
C ASP A 39 11.71 1.76 2.27
N ALA A 40 12.99 1.63 1.88
CA ALA A 40 14.11 2.01 2.74
C ALA A 40 14.09 3.50 3.16
N GLN A 41 13.29 4.35 2.47
CA GLN A 41 13.04 5.73 2.92
C GLN A 41 12.15 5.81 4.16
N GLY A 42 11.46 4.73 4.54
CA GLY A 42 10.71 4.60 5.77
C GLY A 42 9.54 5.57 5.93
N SER A 43 8.89 5.96 4.83
CA SER A 43 7.84 6.99 4.91
C SER A 43 6.61 6.57 5.72
N SER A 44 6.16 5.32 5.61
CA SER A 44 5.09 4.78 6.45
C SER A 44 5.55 4.61 7.90
N THR A 45 6.80 4.20 8.10
CA THR A 45 7.44 4.07 9.41
C THR A 45 7.52 5.43 10.12
N GLU A 46 8.03 6.46 9.43
CA GLU A 46 8.11 7.82 9.98
C GLU A 46 6.73 8.35 10.40
N LEU A 47 5.69 8.10 9.59
CA LEU A 47 4.35 8.58 9.88
C LEU A 47 3.77 7.95 11.16
N PHE A 48 3.94 6.65 11.35
CA PHE A 48 3.32 5.95 12.46
C PHE A 48 4.17 5.90 13.72
N LEU A 49 5.50 5.79 13.58
CA LEU A 49 6.43 5.53 14.69
C LEU A 49 7.39 6.69 14.97
N GLY A 50 7.48 7.68 14.09
CA GLY A 50 8.52 8.69 14.11
C GLY A 50 9.78 8.23 13.37
N ARG A 51 10.88 8.99 13.53
CA ARG A 51 12.18 8.64 12.93
C ARG A 51 12.91 7.66 13.83
N ASP A 52 13.68 6.79 13.22
CA ASP A 52 14.59 5.87 13.90
C ASP A 52 13.90 4.92 14.91
N PRO A 53 13.05 3.96 14.41
CA PRO A 53 12.54 2.91 15.28
C PRO A 53 13.71 2.07 15.81
N GLU A 54 13.78 1.88 17.16
CA GLU A 54 14.79 1.05 17.79
C GLU A 54 14.46 -0.44 17.67
N GLY A 55 15.48 -1.30 17.51
CA GLY A 55 15.35 -2.74 17.59
C GLY A 55 15.32 -3.48 16.26
N VAL A 56 14.77 -4.69 16.27
CA VAL A 56 14.62 -5.55 15.09
C VAL A 56 13.62 -4.92 14.13
N GLY A 57 14.00 -4.82 12.87
CA GLY A 57 13.17 -4.27 11.83
C GLY A 57 12.86 -5.25 10.71
N LEU A 58 12.22 -4.74 9.66
CA LEU A 58 11.79 -5.58 8.55
C LEU A 58 12.94 -6.29 7.83
N SER A 59 14.10 -5.63 7.65
CA SER A 59 15.27 -6.25 7.01
C SER A 59 15.75 -7.51 7.75
N ASP A 60 15.78 -7.47 9.09
CA ASP A 60 16.22 -8.60 9.91
C ASP A 60 15.23 -9.76 9.80
N VAL A 61 13.94 -9.45 9.78
CA VAL A 61 12.88 -10.45 9.59
C VAL A 61 12.97 -11.11 8.21
N LEU A 62 13.19 -10.33 7.16
CA LEU A 62 13.29 -10.83 5.78
C LEU A 62 14.57 -11.63 5.57
N ALA A 63 15.67 -11.27 6.25
CA ALA A 63 16.92 -12.02 6.25
C ALA A 63 16.85 -13.34 7.04
N GLY A 64 15.81 -13.51 7.86
CA GLY A 64 15.65 -14.67 8.74
C GLY A 64 16.34 -14.53 10.09
N ASP A 65 16.88 -13.36 10.42
CA ASP A 65 17.60 -13.05 11.66
C ASP A 65 16.66 -12.58 12.79
N GLY A 66 15.37 -12.44 12.50
CA GLY A 66 14.35 -12.00 13.45
C GLY A 66 12.97 -12.60 13.21
N ARG A 67 12.16 -12.64 14.25
CA ARG A 67 10.74 -13.00 14.11
C ARG A 67 9.94 -11.74 13.85
N TRP A 68 8.99 -11.81 12.89
CA TRP A 68 8.12 -10.67 12.58
C TRP A 68 7.39 -10.11 13.81
N ALA A 69 7.00 -11.00 14.76
CA ALA A 69 6.29 -10.60 15.97
C ALA A 69 7.13 -9.76 16.94
N ASP A 70 8.45 -9.90 16.89
CA ASP A 70 9.39 -9.13 17.73
C ASP A 70 9.75 -7.79 17.08
N ALA A 71 9.54 -7.66 15.76
CA ALA A 71 9.78 -6.45 14.98
C ALA A 71 8.55 -5.53 14.84
N VAL A 72 7.36 -6.04 15.19
CA VAL A 72 6.12 -5.26 15.10
C VAL A 72 6.07 -4.19 16.18
N ALA A 73 5.83 -2.95 15.77
CA ALA A 73 5.56 -1.82 16.66
C ALA A 73 4.14 -1.31 16.49
N THR A 74 3.53 -0.81 17.57
CA THR A 74 2.18 -0.23 17.51
C THR A 74 2.23 1.20 16.96
N GLY A 75 1.61 1.41 15.81
CA GLY A 75 1.48 2.72 15.19
C GLY A 75 0.27 3.49 15.71
N ARG A 76 -0.86 2.80 15.90
CA ARG A 76 -2.07 3.38 16.51
C ARG A 76 -2.75 2.34 17.39
N GLU A 77 -3.04 2.71 18.63
CA GLU A 77 -3.77 1.88 19.58
C GLU A 77 -5.24 1.70 19.15
N PRO A 78 -5.90 0.60 19.57
CA PRO A 78 -7.34 0.45 19.39
C PRO A 78 -8.11 1.64 19.98
N GLY A 79 -9.08 2.16 19.25
CA GLY A 79 -9.85 3.34 19.65
C GLY A 79 -9.21 4.69 19.28
N ALA A 80 -7.98 4.72 18.78
CA ALA A 80 -7.31 5.97 18.41
C ALA A 80 -7.97 6.71 17.23
N LEU A 81 -8.68 6.00 16.37
CA LEU A 81 -9.42 6.53 15.21
C LEU A 81 -10.94 6.68 15.48
N GLY A 82 -11.35 6.59 16.72
CA GLY A 82 -12.74 6.61 17.16
C GLY A 82 -13.12 5.38 17.96
N GLU A 83 -14.25 5.45 18.67
CA GLU A 83 -14.75 4.33 19.48
C GLU A 83 -14.96 3.07 18.61
N GLY A 84 -14.41 1.95 19.05
CA GLY A 84 -14.51 0.68 18.33
C GLY A 84 -13.54 0.52 17.14
N SER A 85 -12.66 1.49 16.88
CA SER A 85 -11.64 1.31 15.84
C SER A 85 -10.61 0.26 16.25
N GLY A 86 -10.11 -0.49 15.25
CA GLY A 86 -9.01 -1.44 15.40
C GLY A 86 -7.66 -0.74 15.58
N ARG A 87 -6.61 -1.55 15.76
CA ARG A 87 -5.24 -1.07 15.83
C ARG A 87 -4.60 -0.94 14.44
N ILE A 88 -3.55 -0.14 14.38
CA ILE A 88 -2.59 -0.19 13.26
C ILE A 88 -1.23 -0.50 13.85
N ASP A 89 -0.72 -1.68 13.53
CA ASP A 89 0.66 -2.06 13.84
C ASP A 89 1.53 -1.91 12.59
N VAL A 90 2.83 -1.72 12.79
CA VAL A 90 3.81 -1.49 11.71
C VAL A 90 4.96 -2.46 11.83
N LEU A 91 5.36 -3.06 10.72
CA LEU A 91 6.68 -3.65 10.52
C LEU A 91 7.56 -2.57 9.88
N PRO A 92 8.48 -1.96 10.66
CA PRO A 92 9.16 -0.75 10.24
C PRO A 92 10.26 -1.04 9.22
N ALA A 93 10.38 -0.15 8.25
CA ALA A 93 11.55 -0.10 7.39
C ALA A 93 12.81 0.21 8.18
N THR A 94 13.93 -0.37 7.76
CA THR A 94 15.26 -0.08 8.28
C THR A 94 16.24 0.17 7.14
N GLU A 95 17.38 0.79 7.41
CA GLU A 95 18.44 1.00 6.43
C GLU A 95 18.94 -0.32 5.82
N GLY A 96 18.86 -1.42 6.57
CA GLY A 96 19.19 -2.76 6.11
C GLY A 96 18.39 -3.27 4.92
N LEU A 97 17.22 -2.69 4.60
CA LEU A 97 16.44 -3.08 3.43
C LEU A 97 17.19 -2.87 2.10
N THR A 98 18.06 -1.87 2.02
CA THR A 98 18.89 -1.66 0.81
C THR A 98 19.85 -2.83 0.58
N LEU A 99 20.56 -3.26 1.64
CA LEU A 99 21.47 -4.41 1.57
C LEU A 99 20.70 -5.72 1.34
N PHE A 100 19.54 -5.86 1.95
CA PHE A 100 18.68 -7.01 1.71
C PHE A 100 18.21 -7.07 0.25
N GLU A 101 17.82 -5.96 -0.37
CA GLU A 101 17.45 -5.92 -1.79
C GLU A 101 18.61 -6.33 -2.70
N GLU A 102 19.84 -5.94 -2.38
CA GLU A 102 21.06 -6.39 -3.10
C GLU A 102 21.23 -7.91 -2.97
N SER A 103 21.05 -8.49 -1.79
CA SER A 103 21.12 -9.93 -1.59
C SER A 103 20.06 -10.71 -2.38
N LEU A 104 18.85 -10.16 -2.52
CA LEU A 104 17.81 -10.72 -3.36
C LEU A 104 18.20 -10.74 -4.86
N ALA A 105 19.04 -9.79 -5.30
CA ALA A 105 19.55 -9.79 -6.67
C ALA A 105 20.52 -10.96 -6.93
N GLU A 106 21.27 -11.39 -5.91
CA GLU A 106 22.18 -12.53 -5.98
C GLU A 106 21.46 -13.88 -5.86
N THR A 107 20.52 -14.00 -4.91
CA THR A 107 19.79 -15.25 -4.64
C THR A 107 18.64 -15.51 -5.60
N GLY A 108 18.05 -14.46 -6.17
CA GLY A 108 16.84 -14.54 -6.99
C GLY A 108 15.57 -14.87 -6.21
N ASP A 109 15.59 -14.78 -4.87
CA ASP A 109 14.44 -15.10 -4.03
C ASP A 109 13.29 -14.12 -4.29
N LEU A 110 12.11 -14.66 -4.61
CA LEU A 110 10.86 -13.93 -4.81
C LEU A 110 9.84 -14.19 -3.68
N TRP A 111 10.22 -14.96 -2.65
CA TRP A 111 9.28 -15.46 -1.64
C TRP A 111 9.49 -14.90 -0.24
N ALA A 112 10.53 -14.09 0.00
CA ALA A 112 10.81 -13.54 1.32
C ALA A 112 9.59 -12.81 1.91
N VAL A 113 8.97 -11.88 1.15
CA VAL A 113 7.76 -11.16 1.59
C VAL A 113 6.56 -12.11 1.67
N GLY A 114 6.40 -13.03 0.74
CA GLY A 114 5.34 -14.04 0.78
C GLY A 114 5.44 -14.94 2.01
N THR A 115 6.64 -15.34 2.39
CA THR A 115 6.91 -16.13 3.60
C THR A 115 6.55 -15.34 4.87
N LEU A 116 6.94 -14.09 4.95
CA LEU A 116 6.55 -13.17 6.02
C LEU A 116 5.04 -13.08 6.13
N VAL A 117 4.35 -12.76 5.04
CA VAL A 117 2.89 -12.61 4.98
C VAL A 117 2.17 -13.91 5.38
N ALA A 118 2.67 -15.06 4.95
CA ALA A 118 2.13 -16.36 5.35
C ALA A 118 2.29 -16.60 6.85
N GLY A 119 3.41 -16.20 7.44
CA GLY A 119 3.64 -16.26 8.89
C GLY A 119 2.67 -15.35 9.67
N VAL A 120 2.48 -14.12 9.21
CA VAL A 120 1.53 -13.15 9.79
C VAL A 120 0.10 -13.70 9.70
N ARG A 121 -0.30 -14.23 8.54
CA ARG A 121 -1.64 -14.80 8.30
C ARG A 121 -1.98 -15.93 9.27
N LYS A 122 -0.99 -16.79 9.58
CA LYS A 122 -1.17 -17.91 10.56
C LYS A 122 -1.40 -17.43 12.00
N SER A 123 -1.04 -16.20 12.33
CA SER A 123 -1.25 -15.66 13.68
C SER A 123 -2.70 -15.28 13.96
N ASP A 124 -3.52 -15.11 12.90
CA ASP A 124 -4.92 -14.66 12.97
C ASP A 124 -5.11 -13.32 13.72
N ARG A 125 -4.03 -12.52 13.81
CA ARG A 125 -3.99 -11.28 14.58
C ARG A 125 -4.57 -10.09 13.82
N TYR A 126 -4.48 -10.10 12.47
CA TYR A 126 -4.87 -8.99 11.63
C TYR A 126 -5.93 -9.39 10.59
N GLY A 127 -6.88 -8.51 10.33
CA GLY A 127 -7.83 -8.66 9.24
C GLY A 127 -7.27 -8.23 7.89
N LEU A 128 -6.34 -7.25 7.91
CA LEU A 128 -5.73 -6.67 6.72
C LEU A 128 -4.22 -6.49 6.91
N CYS A 129 -3.44 -6.82 5.86
CA CYS A 129 -2.03 -6.47 5.75
C CYS A 129 -1.85 -5.53 4.55
N ILE A 130 -1.21 -4.39 4.76
CA ILE A 130 -0.88 -3.43 3.71
C ILE A 130 0.63 -3.37 3.57
N VAL A 131 1.11 -3.56 2.35
CA VAL A 131 2.54 -3.49 1.99
C VAL A 131 2.78 -2.22 1.19
N ASP A 132 3.52 -1.26 1.77
CA ASP A 132 3.95 -0.03 1.09
C ASP A 132 5.28 -0.28 0.39
N CYS A 133 5.29 -0.22 -0.95
CA CYS A 133 6.43 -0.58 -1.76
C CYS A 133 7.28 0.64 -2.19
N PRO A 134 8.60 0.46 -2.41
CA PRO A 134 9.47 1.51 -2.89
C PRO A 134 9.08 2.00 -4.30
N PRO A 135 9.54 3.21 -4.72
CA PRO A 135 9.26 3.78 -6.05
C PRO A 135 10.16 3.19 -7.15
N ALA A 136 10.48 1.91 -7.07
CA ALA A 136 11.31 1.22 -8.05
C ALA A 136 10.71 -0.16 -8.40
N ILE A 137 10.93 -0.65 -9.62
CA ILE A 137 10.77 -2.06 -9.94
C ILE A 137 12.07 -2.76 -9.54
N GLY A 138 12.23 -2.93 -8.22
CA GLY A 138 13.30 -3.68 -7.62
C GLY A 138 12.84 -5.07 -7.16
N ARG A 139 13.75 -5.81 -6.57
CA ARG A 139 13.47 -7.16 -6.04
C ARG A 139 12.45 -7.14 -4.91
N LEU A 140 12.45 -6.10 -4.07
CA LEU A 140 11.46 -5.93 -3.00
C LEU A 140 10.04 -5.73 -3.56
N SER A 141 9.89 -4.92 -4.61
CA SER A 141 8.58 -4.74 -5.28
C SER A 141 8.08 -6.03 -5.94
N LEU A 142 8.97 -6.82 -6.56
CA LEU A 142 8.63 -8.15 -7.11
C LEU A 142 8.18 -9.11 -6.00
N ASN A 143 8.90 -9.15 -4.88
CA ASN A 143 8.55 -9.94 -3.70
C ASN A 143 7.18 -9.53 -3.13
N ALA A 144 6.89 -8.22 -3.07
CA ALA A 144 5.59 -7.72 -2.61
C ALA A 144 4.44 -8.18 -3.53
N VAL A 145 4.64 -8.11 -4.85
CA VAL A 145 3.68 -8.59 -5.85
C VAL A 145 3.43 -10.09 -5.70
N ALA A 146 4.50 -10.88 -5.55
CA ALA A 146 4.39 -12.33 -5.38
C ALA A 146 3.66 -12.73 -4.07
N GLY A 147 3.83 -11.94 -3.01
CA GLY A 147 3.24 -12.21 -1.68
C GLY A 147 1.84 -11.62 -1.44
N ALA A 148 1.33 -10.77 -2.34
CA ALA A 148 0.06 -10.09 -2.16
C ALA A 148 -1.15 -10.92 -2.66
N ASP A 149 -2.35 -10.63 -2.13
CA ASP A 149 -3.62 -11.10 -2.66
C ASP A 149 -4.22 -10.10 -3.66
N LEU A 150 -3.80 -8.83 -3.59
CA LEU A 150 -4.28 -7.73 -4.40
C LEU A 150 -3.18 -6.68 -4.57
N ILE A 151 -3.08 -6.10 -5.75
CA ILE A 151 -2.21 -4.97 -6.02
C ILE A 151 -3.07 -3.72 -6.22
N ILE A 152 -2.76 -2.65 -5.50
CA ILE A 152 -3.29 -1.32 -5.80
C ILE A 152 -2.16 -0.46 -6.34
N ALA A 153 -2.35 0.08 -7.54
CA ALA A 153 -1.42 0.94 -8.24
C ALA A 153 -1.91 2.39 -8.24
N PRO A 154 -1.44 3.26 -7.33
CA PRO A 154 -1.73 4.68 -7.38
C PRO A 154 -1.17 5.31 -8.65
N VAL A 155 -2.00 6.04 -9.39
CA VAL A 155 -1.65 6.64 -10.68
C VAL A 155 -2.04 8.10 -10.68
N THR A 156 -1.10 9.01 -10.93
CA THR A 156 -1.44 10.40 -11.25
C THR A 156 -1.80 10.52 -12.74
N LEU A 157 -2.79 11.33 -13.05
CA LEU A 157 -3.30 11.45 -14.43
C LEU A 157 -2.42 12.41 -15.26
N SER A 158 -1.38 11.85 -15.89
CA SER A 158 -0.48 12.57 -16.78
C SER A 158 0.17 11.60 -17.79
N SER A 159 0.64 12.11 -18.92
CA SER A 159 1.31 11.31 -19.96
C SER A 159 2.51 10.48 -19.44
N LEU A 160 3.27 11.05 -18.50
CA LEU A 160 4.39 10.34 -17.85
C LEU A 160 3.92 9.19 -16.95
N SER A 161 2.74 9.30 -16.37
CA SER A 161 2.20 8.27 -15.47
C SER A 161 1.69 7.06 -16.24
N MET A 162 1.17 7.26 -17.45
CA MET A 162 0.75 6.14 -18.32
C MET A 162 1.91 5.20 -18.67
N ARG A 163 3.14 5.73 -18.80
CA ARG A 163 4.34 4.89 -18.94
C ARG A 163 4.61 4.03 -17.70
N GLY A 164 4.31 4.55 -16.51
CA GLY A 164 4.40 3.81 -15.25
C GLY A 164 3.41 2.64 -15.20
N VAL A 165 2.19 2.84 -15.70
CA VAL A 165 1.16 1.79 -15.80
C VAL A 165 1.63 0.64 -16.71
N VAL A 166 2.18 0.97 -17.88
CA VAL A 166 2.71 -0.04 -18.82
C VAL A 166 3.83 -0.86 -18.18
N ARG A 167 4.77 -0.20 -17.51
CA ARG A 167 5.90 -0.89 -16.85
C ARG A 167 5.44 -1.74 -15.67
N LEU A 168 4.45 -1.27 -14.89
CA LEU A 168 3.86 -2.07 -13.82
C LEU A 168 3.25 -3.35 -14.41
N ARG A 169 2.50 -3.23 -15.52
CA ARG A 169 1.93 -4.41 -16.17
C ARG A 169 3.01 -5.39 -16.63
N GLN A 170 4.09 -4.91 -17.23
CA GLN A 170 5.24 -5.74 -17.61
C GLN A 170 5.88 -6.46 -16.40
N MET A 171 5.95 -5.79 -15.23
CA MET A 171 6.41 -6.42 -13.99
C MET A 171 5.46 -7.53 -13.54
N VAL A 172 4.17 -7.27 -13.54
CA VAL A 172 3.15 -8.27 -13.17
C VAL A 172 3.19 -9.47 -14.12
N ASP A 173 3.29 -9.22 -15.43
CA ASP A 173 3.40 -10.29 -16.45
C ASP A 173 4.68 -11.14 -16.27
N ALA A 174 5.79 -10.52 -15.83
CA ALA A 174 7.02 -11.24 -15.51
C ALA A 174 6.87 -12.13 -14.26
N VAL A 175 6.17 -11.66 -13.23
CA VAL A 175 5.86 -12.48 -12.05
C VAL A 175 4.90 -13.61 -12.43
N GLU A 176 3.86 -13.33 -13.23
CA GLU A 176 2.92 -14.35 -13.74
C GLU A 176 3.66 -15.45 -14.51
N SER A 177 4.60 -15.06 -15.38
CA SER A 177 5.40 -16.02 -16.15
C SER A 177 6.29 -16.91 -15.26
N ALA A 178 6.75 -16.38 -14.12
CA ALA A 178 7.63 -17.09 -13.19
C ALA A 178 6.86 -17.98 -12.19
N LEU A 179 5.67 -17.54 -11.75
CA LEU A 179 4.93 -18.15 -10.65
C LEU A 179 3.61 -18.81 -11.08
N GLY A 180 3.12 -18.54 -12.29
CA GLY A 180 1.86 -19.09 -12.85
C GLY A 180 0.62 -18.33 -12.43
N GLU A 181 0.64 -17.63 -11.31
CA GLU A 181 -0.48 -16.83 -10.82
C GLU A 181 0.01 -15.47 -10.34
N VAL A 182 -0.80 -14.43 -10.56
CA VAL A 182 -0.56 -13.09 -10.04
C VAL A 182 -1.83 -12.51 -9.44
N PRO A 183 -1.68 -11.63 -8.42
CA PRO A 183 -2.82 -10.90 -7.87
C PRO A 183 -3.45 -9.98 -8.90
N ARG A 184 -4.76 -9.75 -8.76
CA ARG A 184 -5.46 -8.70 -9.54
C ARG A 184 -4.81 -7.34 -9.28
N VAL A 185 -4.65 -6.55 -10.35
CA VAL A 185 -4.13 -5.18 -10.26
C VAL A 185 -5.29 -4.21 -10.40
N LEU A 186 -5.48 -3.36 -9.39
CA LEU A 186 -6.43 -2.26 -9.42
C LEU A 186 -5.68 -0.92 -9.52
N TYR A 187 -6.10 -0.08 -10.42
CA TYR A 187 -5.54 1.25 -10.61
C TYR A 187 -6.30 2.28 -9.79
N LEU A 188 -5.59 3.02 -8.94
CA LEU A 188 -6.15 4.08 -8.11
C LEU A 188 -5.76 5.46 -8.67
N PRO A 189 -6.67 6.17 -9.37
CA PRO A 189 -6.39 7.52 -9.83
C PRO A 189 -6.20 8.45 -8.62
N CYS A 190 -5.01 9.03 -8.47
CA CYS A 190 -4.63 9.91 -7.37
C CYS A 190 -4.35 11.33 -7.85
N ALA A 191 -4.50 12.29 -6.94
CA ALA A 191 -4.31 13.71 -7.18
C ALA A 191 -5.15 14.23 -8.37
N VAL A 192 -6.37 13.72 -8.48
CA VAL A 192 -7.31 14.09 -9.55
C VAL A 192 -7.84 15.50 -9.31
N ASP A 193 -7.62 16.40 -10.29
CA ASP A 193 -8.16 17.74 -10.26
C ASP A 193 -9.15 17.92 -11.43
N ALA A 194 -10.43 17.87 -11.11
CA ALA A 194 -11.51 17.98 -12.09
C ALA A 194 -11.58 19.33 -12.84
N ARG A 195 -10.80 20.33 -12.43
CA ARG A 195 -10.73 21.63 -13.09
C ARG A 195 -9.92 21.60 -14.40
N TYR A 196 -9.06 20.58 -14.55
CA TYR A 196 -8.22 20.42 -15.73
C TYR A 196 -8.81 19.41 -16.69
N SER A 197 -9.03 19.83 -17.96
CA SER A 197 -9.55 18.96 -19.03
C SER A 197 -8.63 17.76 -19.31
N GLU A 198 -7.32 17.96 -19.24
CA GLU A 198 -6.33 16.87 -19.39
C GLU A 198 -6.55 15.75 -18.38
N THR A 199 -6.93 16.08 -17.14
CA THR A 199 -7.24 15.08 -16.10
C THR A 199 -8.41 14.19 -16.52
N ALA A 200 -9.48 14.78 -17.07
CA ALA A 200 -10.64 14.03 -17.56
C ALA A 200 -10.28 13.15 -18.76
N GLU A 201 -9.44 13.66 -19.67
CA GLU A 201 -8.94 12.90 -20.82
C GLU A 201 -8.14 11.67 -20.40
N PHE A 202 -7.14 11.83 -19.52
CA PHE A 202 -6.33 10.71 -19.03
C PHE A 202 -7.14 9.71 -18.21
N LEU A 203 -8.12 10.16 -17.44
CA LEU A 203 -9.04 9.26 -16.72
C LEU A 203 -9.88 8.46 -17.73
N GLY A 204 -10.36 9.10 -18.79
CA GLY A 204 -11.06 8.43 -19.89
C GLY A 204 -10.21 7.36 -20.57
N VAL A 205 -8.95 7.65 -20.87
CA VAL A 205 -7.98 6.67 -21.41
C VAL A 205 -7.79 5.49 -20.45
N LEU A 206 -7.65 5.76 -19.15
CA LEU A 206 -7.48 4.72 -18.14
C LEU A 206 -8.73 3.81 -18.06
N HIS A 207 -9.92 4.39 -18.04
CA HIS A 207 -11.19 3.64 -18.06
C HIS A 207 -11.38 2.84 -19.36
N GLN A 208 -10.98 3.39 -20.50
CA GLN A 208 -11.06 2.69 -21.79
C GLN A 208 -10.12 1.47 -21.82
N ALA A 209 -8.93 1.59 -21.20
CA ALA A 209 -7.93 0.53 -21.20
C ALA A 209 -8.24 -0.58 -20.20
N PHE A 210 -8.77 -0.25 -19.02
CA PHE A 210 -8.89 -1.17 -17.88
C PHE A 210 -10.30 -1.29 -17.31
N GLY A 211 -11.27 -0.55 -17.83
CA GLY A 211 -12.63 -0.52 -17.31
C GLY A 211 -12.76 0.16 -15.95
N GLN A 212 -13.97 0.56 -15.60
CA GLN A 212 -14.28 1.12 -14.29
C GLN A 212 -14.67 0.00 -13.32
N TYR A 213 -14.14 0.05 -12.09
CA TYR A 213 -14.48 -0.90 -11.03
C TYR A 213 -15.99 -0.81 -10.70
N PRO A 214 -16.72 -1.93 -10.46
CA PRO A 214 -16.18 -3.29 -10.22
C PRO A 214 -15.98 -4.17 -11.47
N GLU A 215 -16.58 -3.85 -12.62
CA GLU A 215 -16.49 -4.65 -13.86
C GLU A 215 -15.10 -4.57 -14.50
N GLY A 216 -14.35 -3.51 -14.21
CA GLY A 216 -12.97 -3.30 -14.63
C GLY A 216 -12.04 -3.07 -13.45
N ASP A 217 -10.87 -2.49 -13.72
CA ASP A 217 -9.78 -2.41 -12.75
C ASP A 217 -9.47 -0.98 -12.26
N VAL A 218 -10.26 0.04 -12.64
CA VAL A 218 -10.05 1.43 -12.20
C VAL A 218 -10.95 1.77 -11.02
N LEU A 219 -10.35 1.96 -9.85
CA LEU A 219 -11.01 2.32 -8.60
C LEU A 219 -11.56 3.76 -8.60
N PRO A 220 -12.46 4.11 -7.66
CA PRO A 220 -12.86 5.49 -7.43
C PRO A 220 -11.65 6.41 -7.25
N SER A 221 -11.72 7.62 -7.81
CA SER A 221 -10.61 8.56 -7.84
C SER A 221 -10.41 9.26 -6.50
N VAL A 222 -9.15 9.48 -6.13
CA VAL A 222 -8.74 10.33 -5.01
C VAL A 222 -8.35 11.71 -5.52
N ARG A 223 -9.02 12.74 -5.02
CA ARG A 223 -8.81 14.14 -5.46
C ARG A 223 -7.46 14.70 -5.02
N THR A 224 -7.00 15.71 -5.74
CA THR A 224 -5.88 16.53 -5.27
C THR A 224 -6.28 17.29 -4.01
N SER A 225 -5.40 17.28 -3.00
CA SER A 225 -5.66 17.97 -1.74
C SER A 225 -4.36 18.34 -1.02
N SER A 226 -4.27 19.58 -0.56
CA SER A 226 -3.19 19.99 0.33
C SER A 226 -3.27 19.31 1.71
N ALA A 227 -4.38 18.65 2.02
CA ALA A 227 -4.50 17.86 3.25
C ALA A 227 -3.51 16.68 3.25
N ALA A 228 -3.20 16.07 2.10
CA ALA A 228 -2.25 14.97 1.99
C ALA A 228 -0.86 15.32 2.52
N SER A 229 -0.28 16.45 2.05
CA SER A 229 1.03 16.89 2.53
C SER A 229 1.01 17.43 3.96
N ARG A 230 -0.10 18.09 4.35
CA ARG A 230 -0.26 18.64 5.70
C ARG A 230 -0.49 17.56 6.76
N SER A 231 -1.16 16.49 6.43
CA SER A 231 -1.35 15.34 7.33
C SER A 231 0.00 14.66 7.58
N TYR A 232 0.74 14.35 6.52
CA TYR A 232 2.06 13.74 6.63
C TYR A 232 3.03 14.59 7.49
N ALA A 233 3.07 15.90 7.28
CA ALA A 233 3.90 16.82 8.07
C ALA A 233 3.55 16.87 9.57
N ARG A 234 2.43 16.26 9.98
CA ARG A 234 1.98 16.14 11.37
C ARG A 234 2.00 14.70 11.89
N ALA A 235 2.60 13.78 11.16
CA ALA A 235 2.58 12.35 11.43
C ALA A 235 1.14 11.80 11.61
N LEU A 236 0.22 12.26 10.76
CA LEU A 236 -1.18 11.85 10.72
C LEU A 236 -1.55 11.32 9.34
N THR A 237 -2.44 10.35 9.27
CA THR A 237 -3.12 9.98 8.03
C THR A 237 -4.13 11.06 7.61
N ALA A 238 -4.64 11.00 6.38
CA ALA A 238 -5.64 11.96 5.93
C ALA A 238 -6.96 11.87 6.76
N ILE A 239 -7.28 10.67 7.26
CA ILE A 239 -8.44 10.42 8.12
C ILE A 239 -8.26 11.07 9.48
N GLU A 240 -7.11 10.88 10.13
CA GLU A 240 -6.81 11.51 11.43
C GLU A 240 -6.72 13.03 11.34
N TYR A 241 -6.09 13.53 10.27
CA TYR A 241 -5.87 14.98 10.10
C TYR A 241 -7.17 15.74 9.89
N ARG A 242 -8.10 15.20 9.14
CA ARG A 242 -9.41 15.81 8.88
C ARG A 242 -10.45 14.72 8.62
N PRO A 243 -11.05 14.17 9.70
CA PRO A 243 -12.00 13.05 9.57
C PRO A 243 -13.19 13.37 8.66
N ASP A 244 -13.72 14.61 8.72
CA ASP A 244 -14.83 15.08 7.87
C ASP A 244 -14.34 15.74 6.56
N GLY A 245 -13.10 15.45 6.17
CA GLY A 245 -12.48 16.04 4.99
C GLY A 245 -12.74 15.24 3.74
N ARG A 246 -12.93 15.94 2.61
CA ARG A 246 -13.18 15.31 1.31
C ARG A 246 -12.11 14.29 0.89
N LEU A 247 -10.85 14.44 1.35
CA LEU A 247 -9.79 13.46 1.08
C LEU A 247 -10.00 12.18 1.88
N ALA A 248 -10.42 12.28 3.13
CA ALA A 248 -10.81 11.13 3.95
C ALA A 248 -12.00 10.38 3.31
N ASP A 249 -13.02 11.13 2.85
CA ASP A 249 -14.18 10.57 2.17
C ASP A 249 -13.80 9.80 0.90
N ASP A 250 -12.84 10.31 0.10
CA ASP A 250 -12.37 9.62 -1.10
C ASP A 250 -11.76 8.25 -0.75
N TYR A 251 -10.92 8.16 0.29
CA TYR A 251 -10.33 6.88 0.72
C TYR A 251 -11.35 5.93 1.36
N ARG A 252 -12.33 6.45 2.10
CA ARG A 252 -13.46 5.64 2.57
C ARG A 252 -14.25 5.07 1.40
N ALA A 253 -14.50 5.85 0.34
CA ALA A 253 -15.18 5.40 -0.87
C ALA A 253 -14.38 4.31 -1.61
N VAL A 254 -13.05 4.41 -1.64
CA VAL A 254 -12.18 3.34 -2.16
C VAL A 254 -12.33 2.06 -1.35
N LEU A 255 -12.29 2.15 -0.02
CA LEU A 255 -12.48 1.00 0.86
C LEU A 255 -13.87 0.41 0.71
N ASP A 256 -14.92 1.25 0.65
CA ASP A 256 -16.31 0.84 0.43
C ASP A 256 -16.47 0.05 -0.87
N ALA A 257 -15.86 0.53 -1.95
CA ALA A 257 -15.89 -0.16 -3.23
C ALA A 257 -15.27 -1.57 -3.11
N LEU A 258 -14.10 -1.69 -2.49
CA LEU A 258 -13.41 -2.97 -2.31
C LEU A 258 -14.21 -3.97 -1.45
N VAL A 259 -14.87 -3.49 -0.39
CA VAL A 259 -15.66 -4.34 0.52
C VAL A 259 -17.00 -4.72 -0.09
N THR A 260 -17.74 -3.75 -0.62
CA THR A 260 -19.10 -3.96 -1.18
C THR A 260 -19.08 -4.95 -2.34
N HIS A 261 -18.03 -4.94 -3.16
CA HIS A 261 -17.91 -5.83 -4.31
C HIS A 261 -17.11 -7.12 -4.01
N GLY A 262 -16.86 -7.42 -2.74
CA GLY A 262 -16.27 -8.68 -2.29
C GLY A 262 -14.79 -8.88 -2.63
N THR A 263 -14.10 -7.84 -3.09
CA THR A 263 -12.64 -7.91 -3.33
C THR A 263 -11.87 -7.97 -2.01
N LEU A 264 -12.37 -7.28 -0.99
CA LEU A 264 -11.85 -7.26 0.37
C LEU A 264 -12.94 -7.66 1.36
N ALA A 265 -12.70 -8.70 2.15
CA ALA A 265 -13.54 -9.04 3.29
C ALA A 265 -12.93 -8.44 4.55
N LEU A 266 -13.64 -7.53 5.19
CA LEU A 266 -13.33 -7.01 6.51
C LEU A 266 -14.38 -7.53 7.51
N PRO A 267 -14.02 -7.64 8.80
CA PRO A 267 -14.95 -8.07 9.84
C PRO A 267 -16.16 -7.14 9.98
#